data_61f67c07b1c1bdb8d5b888535079f8d7
#
_entry.id   61f67c07b1c1bdb8d5b888535079f8d7
#
_cell.length_a   1.000
_cell.length_b   1.000
_cell.length_c   1.000
_cell.angle_alpha   90.00
_cell.angle_beta   90.00
_cell.angle_gamma   90.00
#
_symmetry.space_group_name_H-M   'P 1'
#
loop_
_entity.id
_entity.type
_entity.pdbx_description
1 polymer ?
#
loop_
_entity_poly.entity_id
_entity_poly.type
_entity_poly.pdbx_seq_one_letter_code
_entity_poly.pdbx_strand_id
1 'polypeptide(L)'
;MGRIFITGDTHGENDIGKLNTRLFPIQKQLTKDDYVIIVGDFGACWYGGSNIEQTNPGYEIPPRHRSYVGKDDYLLDWYERKNFTTLFIDGNHENHKLLNTFAVERWHGGLVHRIRPSVIHLMRGQVYEIAGSTFFTMGGASSVDRMHRLEDVVEF
;
A
#
# COMPACT_ATOMS: atom_id res chain seq x y z
N MET A 1 -6.41 -1.64 23.38
CA MET A 1 -5.86 -2.55 22.34
C MET A 1 -6.48 -2.13 21.02
N GLY A 2 -5.68 -1.92 19.97
CA GLY A 2 -6.17 -1.50 18.68
C GLY A 2 -7.04 -2.57 18.02
N ARG A 3 -7.99 -2.14 17.20
CA ARG A 3 -8.85 -3.01 16.39
C ARG A 3 -8.19 -3.28 15.04
N ILE A 4 -8.46 -4.45 14.46
CA ILE A 4 -7.93 -4.83 13.16
C ILE A 4 -9.09 -5.16 12.24
N PHE A 5 -9.08 -4.58 11.04
CA PHE A 5 -10.01 -4.85 9.95
C PHE A 5 -9.21 -5.32 8.74
N ILE A 6 -9.73 -6.29 8.01
CA ILE A 6 -9.05 -6.87 6.85
C ILE A 6 -9.95 -6.71 5.63
N THR A 7 -9.37 -6.26 4.54
CA THR A 7 -9.98 -6.18 3.20
C THR A 7 -8.92 -6.48 2.15
N GLY A 8 -9.27 -6.55 0.88
CA GLY A 8 -8.32 -6.73 -0.23
C GLY A 8 -8.73 -5.96 -1.47
N ASP A 9 -7.89 -5.99 -2.48
CA ASP A 9 -8.19 -5.60 -3.86
C ASP A 9 -8.79 -4.19 -3.97
N THR A 10 -8.09 -3.17 -3.48
CA THR A 10 -8.54 -1.77 -3.64
C THR A 10 -8.24 -1.22 -5.03
N HIS A 11 -7.20 -1.75 -5.72
CA HIS A 11 -6.81 -1.37 -7.07
C HIS A 11 -6.77 0.16 -7.28
N GLY A 12 -6.09 0.88 -6.39
CA GLY A 12 -6.03 2.32 -6.42
C GLY A 12 -7.41 2.96 -6.23
N GLU A 13 -7.93 3.63 -7.27
CA GLU A 13 -9.23 4.31 -7.22
C GLU A 13 -10.44 3.39 -7.47
N ASN A 14 -10.23 2.16 -8.00
CA ASN A 14 -11.33 1.34 -8.52
C ASN A 14 -12.29 0.87 -7.43
N ASP A 15 -11.79 0.41 -6.28
CA ASP A 15 -12.62 -0.13 -5.20
C ASP A 15 -12.33 0.50 -3.82
N ILE A 16 -11.65 1.63 -3.80
CA ILE A 16 -11.37 2.41 -2.57
C ILE A 16 -12.66 2.84 -1.86
N GLY A 17 -13.77 2.91 -2.60
CA GLY A 17 -15.09 3.29 -2.10
C GLY A 17 -15.59 2.42 -0.94
N LYS A 18 -15.15 1.15 -0.85
CA LYS A 18 -15.49 0.27 0.28
C LYS A 18 -14.97 0.79 1.64
N LEU A 19 -13.93 1.62 1.62
CA LEU A 19 -13.36 2.28 2.80
C LEU A 19 -13.88 3.71 3.00
N ASN A 20 -14.94 4.13 2.30
CA ASN A 20 -15.58 5.41 2.59
C ASN A 20 -16.44 5.33 3.87
N THR A 21 -16.79 6.49 4.44
CA THR A 21 -17.52 6.54 5.70
C THR A 21 -18.96 6.01 5.61
N ARG A 22 -19.53 5.89 4.41
CA ARG A 22 -20.87 5.32 4.20
C ARG A 22 -20.85 3.79 4.29
N LEU A 23 -19.85 3.14 3.66
CA LEU A 23 -19.74 1.68 3.62
C LEU A 23 -18.97 1.12 4.82
N PHE A 24 -18.08 1.92 5.39
CA PHE A 24 -17.31 1.59 6.59
C PHE A 24 -17.49 2.66 7.68
N PRO A 25 -18.72 2.78 8.25
CA PRO A 25 -19.05 3.87 9.17
C PRO A 25 -18.31 3.80 10.50
N ILE A 26 -17.88 2.61 10.95
CA ILE A 26 -17.13 2.42 12.18
C ILE A 26 -15.80 3.20 12.18
N GLN A 27 -15.26 3.52 11.02
CA GLN A 27 -14.00 4.28 10.90
C GLN A 27 -14.04 5.64 11.60
N LYS A 28 -15.22 6.22 11.83
CA LYS A 28 -15.38 7.47 12.59
C LYS A 28 -14.97 7.35 14.06
N GLN A 29 -14.93 6.12 14.59
CA GLN A 29 -14.56 5.81 15.97
C GLN A 29 -13.14 5.23 16.07
N LEU A 30 -12.44 5.09 14.93
CA LEU A 30 -11.09 4.57 14.89
C LEU A 30 -10.07 5.67 15.20
N THR A 31 -8.89 5.23 15.62
CA THR A 31 -7.71 6.07 15.86
C THR A 31 -6.52 5.48 15.07
N LYS A 32 -5.39 6.16 15.05
CA LYS A 32 -4.17 5.65 14.40
C LYS A 32 -3.62 4.36 15.04
N ASP A 33 -4.11 3.98 16.22
CA ASP A 33 -3.80 2.70 16.86
C ASP A 33 -4.73 1.55 16.39
N ASP A 34 -5.72 1.86 15.58
CA ASP A 34 -6.55 0.87 14.88
C ASP A 34 -6.03 0.68 13.44
N TYR A 35 -6.14 -0.53 12.90
CA TYR A 35 -5.50 -0.92 11.65
C TYR A 35 -6.52 -1.43 10.63
N VAL A 36 -6.34 -1.01 9.38
CA VAL A 36 -6.99 -1.64 8.22
C VAL A 36 -5.90 -2.27 7.37
N ILE A 37 -5.96 -3.59 7.20
CA ILE A 37 -4.99 -4.36 6.42
C ILE A 37 -5.62 -4.69 5.06
N ILE A 38 -4.97 -4.23 3.98
CA ILE A 38 -5.34 -4.52 2.60
C ILE A 38 -4.48 -5.67 2.11
N VAL A 39 -5.11 -6.81 1.83
CA VAL A 39 -4.41 -8.05 1.46
C VAL A 39 -4.37 -8.21 -0.05
N GLY A 40 -3.35 -7.61 -0.66
CA GLY A 40 -3.08 -7.64 -2.10
C GLY A 40 -3.74 -6.51 -2.88
N ASP A 41 -3.14 -6.19 -4.01
CA ASP A 41 -3.62 -5.27 -5.04
C ASP A 41 -4.07 -3.91 -4.47
N PHE A 42 -3.18 -3.31 -3.67
CA PHE A 42 -3.38 -1.99 -3.08
C PHE A 42 -3.49 -0.91 -4.16
N GLY A 43 -2.52 -0.87 -5.07
CA GLY A 43 -2.53 -0.07 -6.28
C GLY A 43 -2.50 1.45 -6.09
N ALA A 44 -2.37 1.96 -4.86
CA ALA A 44 -2.31 3.41 -4.61
C ALA A 44 -0.88 3.97 -4.65
N CYS A 45 0.13 3.10 -4.77
CA CYS A 45 1.53 3.46 -4.93
C CYS A 45 2.02 2.89 -6.28
N TRP A 46 1.59 3.50 -7.38
CA TRP A 46 1.78 2.97 -8.73
C TRP A 46 2.65 3.85 -9.62
N TYR A 47 2.37 5.15 -9.65
CA TYR A 47 3.09 6.10 -10.51
C TYR A 47 4.26 6.79 -9.80
N GLY A 48 4.28 6.75 -8.47
CA GLY A 48 5.36 7.25 -7.63
C GLY A 48 5.08 8.54 -6.87
N GLY A 49 4.05 9.29 -7.27
CA GLY A 49 3.81 10.62 -6.68
C GLY A 49 4.77 11.70 -7.19
N SER A 50 4.42 12.96 -6.95
CA SER A 50 5.11 14.13 -7.53
C SER A 50 6.55 14.32 -7.04
N ASN A 51 6.87 13.82 -5.83
CA ASN A 51 8.16 14.03 -5.18
C ASN A 51 9.02 12.76 -5.12
N ILE A 52 8.62 11.69 -5.79
CA ILE A 52 9.25 10.38 -5.60
C ILE A 52 10.74 10.38 -6.02
N GLU A 53 11.10 11.08 -7.09
CA GLU A 53 12.49 11.13 -7.54
C GLU A 53 13.41 11.85 -6.55
N GLN A 54 12.86 12.75 -5.70
CA GLN A 54 13.61 13.42 -4.63
C GLN A 54 13.69 12.58 -3.36
N THR A 55 12.61 11.87 -3.01
CA THR A 55 12.52 11.07 -1.79
C THR A 55 13.12 9.67 -1.95
N ASN A 56 13.05 9.12 -3.16
CA ASN A 56 13.51 7.79 -3.50
C ASN A 56 14.44 7.85 -4.72
N PRO A 57 15.70 8.28 -4.55
CA PRO A 57 16.61 8.56 -5.68
C PRO A 57 16.97 7.31 -6.52
N GLY A 58 16.59 6.12 -6.08
CA GLY A 58 16.70 4.88 -6.85
C GLY A 58 15.56 4.63 -7.84
N TYR A 59 14.56 5.53 -7.88
CA TYR A 59 13.40 5.39 -8.78
C TYR A 59 13.34 6.54 -9.78
N GLU A 60 13.25 6.19 -11.06
CA GLU A 60 12.99 7.13 -12.14
C GLU A 60 11.57 6.92 -12.67
N ILE A 61 10.78 8.00 -12.71
CA ILE A 61 9.40 7.92 -13.21
C ILE A 61 9.44 7.68 -14.73
N PRO A 62 8.87 6.55 -15.22
CA PRO A 62 8.74 6.32 -16.65
C PRO A 62 8.02 7.49 -17.35
N PRO A 63 8.48 7.95 -18.53
CA PRO A 63 7.90 9.12 -19.21
C PRO A 63 6.38 9.05 -19.35
N ARG A 64 5.82 7.86 -19.64
CA ARG A 64 4.37 7.63 -19.75
C ARG A 64 3.60 7.79 -18.45
N HIS A 65 4.27 7.74 -17.29
CA HIS A 65 3.65 7.88 -15.98
C HIS A 65 3.66 9.30 -15.44
N ARG A 66 4.49 10.20 -16.01
CA ARG A 66 4.69 11.56 -15.49
C ARG A 66 3.39 12.37 -15.38
N SER A 67 2.44 12.15 -16.28
CA SER A 67 1.13 12.83 -16.23
C SER A 67 0.17 12.27 -15.16
N TYR A 68 0.49 11.13 -14.55
CA TYR A 68 -0.38 10.43 -13.61
C TYR A 68 0.11 10.46 -12.15
N VAL A 69 1.28 11.04 -11.88
CA VAL A 69 1.87 11.04 -10.52
C VAL A 69 0.95 11.66 -9.48
N GLY A 70 0.16 12.65 -9.85
CA GLY A 70 -0.84 13.26 -8.95
C GLY A 70 -1.95 12.31 -8.49
N LYS A 71 -2.17 11.17 -9.17
CA LYS A 71 -3.11 10.14 -8.71
C LYS A 71 -2.61 9.48 -7.43
N ASP A 72 -1.33 9.10 -7.40
CA ASP A 72 -0.73 8.51 -6.20
C ASP A 72 -0.75 9.49 -5.04
N ASP A 73 -0.40 10.76 -5.28
CA ASP A 73 -0.46 11.80 -4.24
C ASP A 73 -1.87 11.91 -3.65
N TYR A 74 -2.89 12.00 -4.52
CA TYR A 74 -4.29 12.07 -4.09
C TYR A 74 -4.71 10.84 -3.26
N LEU A 75 -4.41 9.63 -3.76
CA LEU A 75 -4.80 8.37 -3.11
C LEU A 75 -4.08 8.19 -1.78
N LEU A 76 -2.76 8.39 -1.76
CA LEU A 76 -1.96 8.25 -0.54
C LEU A 76 -2.34 9.27 0.52
N ASP A 77 -2.63 10.52 0.12
CA ASP A 77 -3.16 11.54 1.03
C ASP A 77 -4.56 11.19 1.54
N TRP A 78 -5.40 10.58 0.70
CA TRP A 78 -6.72 10.11 1.12
C TRP A 78 -6.60 9.04 2.21
N TYR A 79 -5.68 8.07 2.05
CA TYR A 79 -5.41 7.07 3.08
C TYR A 79 -4.79 7.68 4.34
N GLU A 80 -3.85 8.61 4.20
CA GLU A 80 -3.19 9.28 5.33
C GLU A 80 -4.18 10.06 6.20
N ARG A 81 -5.20 10.66 5.60
CA ARG A 81 -6.27 11.39 6.32
C ARG A 81 -7.29 10.48 7.02
N LYS A 82 -7.21 9.16 6.87
CA LYS A 82 -8.08 8.25 7.63
C LYS A 82 -7.77 8.28 9.12
N ASN A 83 -8.76 8.00 9.95
CA ASN A 83 -8.54 7.93 11.40
C ASN A 83 -7.70 6.73 11.83
N PHE A 84 -7.62 5.69 11.01
CA PHE A 84 -6.85 4.46 11.23
C PHE A 84 -5.51 4.47 10.50
N THR A 85 -4.63 3.56 10.87
CA THR A 85 -3.41 3.25 10.11
C THR A 85 -3.73 2.22 9.02
N THR A 86 -3.34 2.52 7.79
CA THR A 86 -3.47 1.61 6.65
C THR A 86 -2.21 0.76 6.54
N LEU A 87 -2.38 -0.54 6.57
CA LEU A 87 -1.35 -1.53 6.27
C LEU A 87 -1.70 -2.21 4.96
N PHE A 88 -0.74 -2.53 4.13
CA PHE A 88 -1.01 -3.33 2.94
C PHE A 88 0.08 -4.36 2.67
N ILE A 89 -0.32 -5.46 2.06
CA ILE A 89 0.54 -6.50 1.54
C ILE A 89 0.44 -6.41 0.02
N ASP A 90 1.55 -6.46 -0.67
CA ASP A 90 1.57 -6.35 -2.13
C ASP A 90 0.94 -7.58 -2.79
N GLY A 91 0.11 -7.35 -3.79
CA GLY A 91 -0.47 -8.35 -4.68
C GLY A 91 0.34 -8.53 -5.96
N ASN A 92 -0.31 -9.04 -7.00
CA ASN A 92 0.28 -9.11 -8.33
C ASN A 92 0.09 -7.82 -9.15
N HIS A 93 -0.85 -6.94 -8.77
CA HIS A 93 -1.08 -5.62 -9.35
C HIS A 93 -0.42 -4.52 -8.50
N GLU A 94 0.91 -4.55 -8.44
CA GLU A 94 1.71 -3.54 -7.72
C GLU A 94 2.90 -3.07 -8.55
N ASN A 95 3.40 -1.88 -8.26
CA ASN A 95 4.68 -1.43 -8.79
C ASN A 95 5.81 -1.84 -7.83
N HIS A 96 6.27 -3.08 -7.97
CA HIS A 96 7.32 -3.65 -7.11
C HIS A 96 8.65 -2.90 -7.23
N LYS A 97 8.99 -2.37 -8.42
CA LYS A 97 10.20 -1.55 -8.62
C LYS A 97 10.16 -0.31 -7.73
N LEU A 98 9.00 0.37 -7.72
CA LEU A 98 8.80 1.54 -6.88
C LEU A 98 8.85 1.17 -5.38
N LEU A 99 8.10 0.15 -4.96
CA LEU A 99 8.06 -0.29 -3.56
C LEU A 99 9.46 -0.61 -3.03
N ASN A 100 10.30 -1.26 -3.83
CA ASN A 100 11.67 -1.64 -3.46
C ASN A 100 12.63 -0.44 -3.32
N THR A 101 12.24 0.76 -3.73
CA THR A 101 13.07 1.97 -3.54
C THR A 101 12.84 2.67 -2.20
N PHE A 102 11.77 2.33 -1.49
CA PHE A 102 11.54 2.90 -0.16
C PHE A 102 12.53 2.33 0.86
N ALA A 103 12.92 3.16 1.82
CA ALA A 103 13.78 2.73 2.91
C ALA A 103 13.11 1.61 3.73
N VAL A 104 13.89 0.59 4.06
CA VAL A 104 13.43 -0.50 4.91
C VAL A 104 13.51 -0.08 6.36
N GLU A 105 12.41 -0.20 7.09
CA GLU A 105 12.32 0.07 8.53
C GLU A 105 11.93 -1.18 9.29
N ARG A 106 12.31 -1.26 10.58
CA ARG A 106 11.78 -2.27 11.49
C ARG A 106 10.52 -1.74 12.19
N TRP A 107 9.43 -2.50 12.11
CA TRP A 107 8.15 -2.12 12.71
C TRP A 107 7.41 -3.37 13.22
N HIS A 108 6.98 -3.36 14.48
CA HIS A 108 6.22 -4.45 15.11
C HIS A 108 6.79 -5.87 14.89
N GLY A 109 8.13 -6.00 14.93
CA GLY A 109 8.83 -7.28 14.78
C GLY A 109 9.30 -7.61 13.35
N GLY A 110 8.65 -7.06 12.33
CA GLY A 110 8.98 -7.27 10.92
C GLY A 110 9.64 -6.07 10.24
N LEU A 111 9.88 -6.20 8.94
CA LEU A 111 10.42 -5.17 8.07
C LEU A 111 9.31 -4.57 7.21
N VAL A 112 9.31 -3.25 7.05
CA VAL A 112 8.29 -2.51 6.31
C VAL A 112 8.90 -1.44 5.40
N HIS A 113 8.10 -1.01 4.42
CA HIS A 113 8.32 0.27 3.75
C HIS A 113 7.25 1.26 4.23
N ARG A 114 7.69 2.41 4.76
CA ARG A 114 6.76 3.47 5.18
C ARG A 114 6.50 4.42 4.02
N ILE A 115 5.35 4.26 3.38
CA ILE A 115 4.98 5.07 2.21
C ILE A 115 4.51 6.47 2.64
N ARG A 116 3.76 6.53 3.73
CA ARG A 116 3.33 7.74 4.45
C ARG A 116 3.38 7.43 5.95
N PRO A 117 3.31 8.42 6.85
CA PRO A 117 3.34 8.17 8.29
C PRO A 117 2.37 7.08 8.76
N SER A 118 1.17 7.00 8.18
CA SER A 118 0.17 5.98 8.50
C SER A 118 -0.29 5.13 7.31
N VAL A 119 0.55 5.02 6.26
CA VAL A 119 0.36 4.08 5.13
C VAL A 119 1.63 3.25 5.01
N ILE A 120 1.55 1.98 5.38
CA ILE A 120 2.71 1.11 5.60
C ILE A 120 2.59 -0.16 4.78
N HIS A 121 3.60 -0.44 3.97
CA HIS A 121 3.76 -1.69 3.24
C HIS A 121 4.40 -2.75 4.13
N LEU A 122 3.67 -3.81 4.41
CA LEU A 122 4.15 -5.00 5.11
C LEU A 122 4.92 -5.89 4.13
N MET A 123 6.22 -6.02 4.32
CA MET A 123 7.07 -6.79 3.41
C MET A 123 6.75 -8.29 3.47
N ARG A 124 6.96 -8.99 2.37
CA ARG A 124 6.75 -10.45 2.26
C ARG A 124 7.68 -11.23 3.18
N GLY A 125 7.19 -12.36 3.68
CA GLY A 125 7.97 -13.30 4.50
C GLY A 125 8.30 -12.77 5.89
N GLN A 126 7.57 -11.77 6.38
CA GLN A 126 7.76 -11.18 7.69
C GLN A 126 6.69 -11.64 8.68
N VAL A 127 7.03 -11.55 9.95
CA VAL A 127 6.09 -11.78 11.06
C VAL A 127 5.95 -10.49 11.87
N TYR A 128 4.71 -10.11 12.15
CA TYR A 128 4.39 -8.88 12.89
C TYR A 128 3.51 -9.18 14.09
N GLU A 129 3.72 -8.43 15.17
CA GLU A 129 2.85 -8.40 16.34
C GLU A 129 2.03 -7.10 16.30
N ILE A 130 0.78 -7.19 15.85
CA ILE A 130 -0.10 -6.03 15.66
C ILE A 130 -1.31 -6.15 16.56
N ALA A 131 -1.55 -5.17 17.41
CA ALA A 131 -2.69 -5.13 18.35
C ALA A 131 -2.91 -6.47 19.11
N GLY A 132 -1.82 -7.12 19.53
CA GLY A 132 -1.85 -8.37 20.29
C GLY A 132 -2.10 -9.64 19.46
N SER A 133 -2.04 -9.54 18.15
CA SER A 133 -2.16 -10.69 17.22
C SER A 133 -0.91 -10.82 16.37
N THR A 134 -0.52 -12.06 16.08
CA THR A 134 0.63 -12.39 15.23
C THR A 134 0.18 -12.56 13.78
N PHE A 135 0.84 -11.88 12.86
CA PHE A 135 0.59 -11.93 11.42
C PHE A 135 1.83 -12.39 10.66
N PHE A 136 1.70 -13.41 9.86
CA PHE A 136 2.68 -13.76 8.83
C PHE A 136 2.20 -13.20 7.48
N THR A 137 3.06 -12.47 6.78
CA THR A 137 2.73 -11.86 5.50
C THR A 137 3.37 -12.59 4.32
N MET A 138 2.56 -12.89 3.32
CA MET A 138 3.00 -13.43 2.05
C MET A 138 2.19 -12.73 0.94
N GLY A 139 2.87 -12.10 0.01
CA GLY A 139 2.23 -11.37 -1.07
C GLY A 139 2.47 -12.02 -2.43
N GLY A 140 1.77 -11.49 -3.42
CA GLY A 140 1.90 -11.86 -4.82
C GLY A 140 1.24 -13.18 -5.20
N ALA A 141 0.77 -13.20 -6.43
CA ALA A 141 0.28 -14.40 -7.09
C ALA A 141 0.77 -14.38 -8.54
N SER A 142 0.77 -15.53 -9.22
CA SER A 142 1.01 -15.57 -10.65
C SER A 142 -0.14 -14.85 -11.38
N SER A 143 0.18 -13.84 -12.17
CA SER A 143 -0.83 -13.09 -12.90
C SER A 143 -1.22 -13.78 -14.19
N VAL A 144 -2.52 -13.97 -14.42
CA VAL A 144 -3.04 -14.56 -15.67
C VAL A 144 -2.91 -13.60 -16.86
N ASP A 145 -2.83 -12.31 -16.61
CA ASP A 145 -2.71 -11.24 -17.60
C ASP A 145 -1.26 -10.72 -17.75
N ARG A 146 -0.29 -11.48 -17.24
CA ARG A 146 1.14 -11.16 -17.32
C ARG A 146 1.62 -10.76 -18.72
N MET A 147 1.13 -11.45 -19.73
CA MET A 147 1.52 -11.20 -21.13
C MET A 147 1.02 -9.85 -21.67
N HIS A 148 0.05 -9.23 -21.01
CA HIS A 148 -0.52 -7.93 -21.41
C HIS A 148 0.06 -6.77 -20.62
N ARG A 149 0.93 -7.02 -19.62
CA ARG A 149 1.56 -6.00 -18.81
C ARG A 149 2.85 -5.53 -19.42
N LEU A 150 3.09 -4.24 -19.34
CA LEU A 150 4.37 -3.66 -19.73
C LEU A 150 5.41 -4.05 -18.68
N GLU A 151 6.46 -4.75 -19.07
CA GLU A 151 7.50 -5.32 -18.21
C GLU A 151 8.21 -4.29 -17.31
N ASP A 152 8.12 -2.99 -17.66
CA ASP A 152 8.81 -1.91 -16.95
C ASP A 152 8.15 -1.49 -15.62
N VAL A 153 6.94 -1.97 -15.32
CA VAL A 153 6.14 -1.49 -14.17
C VAL A 153 5.86 -2.57 -13.15
N VAL A 154 5.74 -3.81 -13.60
CA VAL A 154 5.37 -4.94 -12.73
C VAL A 154 6.46 -6.00 -12.80
N GLU A 155 7.18 -6.19 -11.70
CA GLU A 155 8.04 -7.35 -11.51
C GLU A 155 7.25 -8.46 -10.80
N PHE A 156 7.45 -9.68 -11.24
CA PHE A 156 6.76 -10.88 -10.74
C PHE A 156 7.58 -11.58 -9.66
#